data_003d1d184a4736ed4e0c8c4ea5c85f86
#
_entry.id   003d1d184a4736ed4e0c8c4ea5c85f86
#
_cell.length_a   1.000
_cell.length_b   1.000
_cell.length_c   1.000
_cell.angle_alpha   90.00
_cell.angle_beta   90.00
_cell.angle_gamma   90.00
#
_symmetry.space_group_name_H-M   'P 1'
#
loop_
_entity.id
_entity.type
_entity.pdbx_description
1 polymer ?
#
loop_
_entity_poly.entity_id
_entity_poly.type
_entity_poly.pdbx_seq_one_letter_code
_entity_poly.pdbx_strand_id
1 'polypeptide(L)'
;MVTKERPADIGSRRARQILAEMGRELRNARVERGLSQVEVARAVKMSRSQVGRIEKADVPDVPLAKVARLLAVVGLELSARAYPAGPPIRDAAHRALLDRFRKRVAPAFAWRFEVPLGLIGDQRAWDAVVEVGVVRIAVEAETRLRDVQALQRRLASKRRDAPGISAVVLLLADTRHNRLLMREHGEALRADLPEPGVHLLRALADGKPPLGSGVVLA
;
A
#
# COMPACT_ATOMS: atom_id res chain seq x y z
N MET A 1 4.41 -5.23 -24.95
CA MET A 1 3.93 -4.31 -23.88
C MET A 1 3.13 -5.13 -22.88
N VAL A 2 3.62 -5.33 -21.67
CA VAL A 2 2.84 -5.98 -20.60
C VAL A 2 1.91 -4.92 -20.02
N THR A 3 0.60 -5.05 -20.34
CA THR A 3 -0.42 -4.16 -19.80
C THR A 3 -0.54 -4.42 -18.30
N LYS A 4 -0.13 -3.48 -17.47
CA LYS A 4 -0.20 -3.59 -16.00
C LYS A 4 -1.68 -3.64 -15.60
N GLU A 5 -2.13 -4.81 -15.11
CA GLU A 5 -3.50 -5.02 -14.67
C GLU A 5 -3.87 -4.03 -13.55
N ARG A 6 -5.08 -3.47 -13.59
CA ARG A 6 -5.55 -2.51 -12.58
C ARG A 6 -5.83 -3.23 -11.25
N PRO A 7 -5.57 -2.61 -10.08
CA PRO A 7 -5.86 -3.24 -8.78
C PRO A 7 -7.32 -3.70 -8.64
N ALA A 8 -8.28 -2.97 -9.23
CA ALA A 8 -9.69 -3.36 -9.24
C ALA A 8 -9.95 -4.65 -10.03
N ASP A 9 -9.23 -4.86 -11.16
CA ASP A 9 -9.38 -6.06 -11.99
C ASP A 9 -8.79 -7.29 -11.28
N ILE A 10 -7.67 -7.11 -10.57
CA ILE A 10 -7.08 -8.13 -9.68
C ILE A 10 -8.09 -8.50 -8.59
N GLY A 11 -8.71 -7.52 -7.93
CA GLY A 11 -9.75 -7.73 -6.92
C GLY A 11 -10.95 -8.49 -7.47
N SER A 12 -11.44 -8.10 -8.64
CA SER A 12 -12.58 -8.76 -9.30
C SER A 12 -12.27 -10.21 -9.69
N ARG A 13 -11.05 -10.47 -10.17
CA ARG A 13 -10.61 -11.84 -10.45
C ARG A 13 -10.53 -12.68 -9.18
N ARG A 14 -9.96 -12.11 -8.09
CA ARG A 14 -9.88 -12.81 -6.80
C ARG A 14 -11.26 -13.08 -6.22
N ALA A 15 -12.20 -12.15 -6.31
CA ALA A 15 -13.58 -12.35 -5.88
C ALA A 15 -14.25 -13.53 -6.60
N ARG A 16 -14.08 -13.65 -7.92
CA ARG A 16 -14.59 -14.78 -8.71
C ARG A 16 -13.99 -16.12 -8.27
N GLN A 17 -12.68 -16.16 -7.99
CA GLN A 17 -12.02 -17.37 -7.48
C GLN A 17 -12.59 -17.78 -6.13
N ILE A 18 -12.73 -16.83 -5.19
CA ILE A 18 -13.29 -17.09 -3.86
C ILE A 18 -14.75 -17.58 -3.98
N LEU A 19 -15.56 -16.95 -4.82
CA LEU A 19 -16.94 -17.39 -5.04
C LEU A 19 -17.01 -18.81 -5.62
N ALA A 20 -16.09 -19.18 -6.50
CA ALA A 20 -16.01 -20.52 -7.06
C ALA A 20 -15.61 -21.57 -6.00
N GLU A 21 -14.70 -21.24 -5.10
CA GLU A 21 -14.30 -22.09 -3.98
C GLU A 21 -15.47 -22.28 -3.01
N MET A 22 -16.10 -21.19 -2.56
CA MET A 22 -17.26 -21.21 -1.67
C MET A 22 -18.46 -21.96 -2.27
N GLY A 23 -18.70 -21.81 -3.57
CA GLY A 23 -19.76 -22.53 -4.27
C GLY A 23 -19.53 -24.04 -4.28
N ARG A 24 -18.29 -24.48 -4.47
CA ARG A 24 -17.93 -25.91 -4.37
C ARG A 24 -18.10 -26.44 -2.94
N GLU A 25 -17.64 -25.71 -1.94
CA GLU A 25 -17.79 -26.11 -0.53
C GLU A 25 -19.26 -26.18 -0.11
N LEU A 26 -20.07 -25.18 -0.49
CA LEU A 26 -21.51 -25.19 -0.29
C LEU A 26 -22.16 -26.45 -0.87
N ARG A 27 -21.83 -26.77 -2.13
CA ARG A 27 -22.37 -27.95 -2.81
C ARG A 27 -21.94 -29.23 -2.11
N ASN A 28 -20.66 -29.37 -1.76
CA ASN A 28 -20.13 -30.58 -1.12
C ASN A 28 -20.81 -30.80 0.24
N ALA A 29 -20.83 -29.77 1.10
CA ALA A 29 -21.46 -29.86 2.41
C ALA A 29 -22.98 -30.14 2.32
N ARG A 30 -23.65 -29.56 1.34
CA ARG A 30 -25.06 -29.86 1.08
C ARG A 30 -25.29 -31.33 0.71
N VAL A 31 -24.47 -31.87 -0.22
CA VAL A 31 -24.56 -33.26 -0.67
C VAL A 31 -24.25 -34.23 0.45
N GLU A 32 -23.19 -34.00 1.22
CA GLU A 32 -22.81 -34.82 2.38
C GLU A 32 -23.92 -34.89 3.42
N ARG A 33 -24.73 -33.84 3.57
CA ARG A 33 -25.88 -33.81 4.49
C ARG A 33 -27.18 -34.30 3.88
N GLY A 34 -27.16 -34.78 2.64
CA GLY A 34 -28.35 -35.28 1.93
C GLY A 34 -29.37 -34.17 1.61
N LEU A 35 -28.99 -32.89 1.67
CA LEU A 35 -29.89 -31.78 1.42
C LEU A 35 -30.05 -31.52 -0.09
N SER A 36 -31.31 -31.26 -0.52
CA SER A 36 -31.57 -30.77 -1.88
C SER A 36 -31.34 -29.26 -2.00
N GLN A 37 -31.10 -28.82 -3.21
CA GLN A 37 -31.04 -27.33 -3.49
C GLN A 37 -32.33 -26.61 -3.12
N VAL A 38 -33.50 -27.32 -3.16
CA VAL A 38 -34.80 -26.76 -2.80
C VAL A 38 -34.89 -26.49 -1.30
N GLU A 39 -34.41 -27.41 -0.48
CA GLU A 39 -34.42 -27.29 0.99
C GLU A 39 -33.51 -26.13 1.42
N VAL A 40 -32.29 -26.04 0.89
CA VAL A 40 -31.38 -24.93 1.15
C VAL A 40 -31.98 -23.60 0.69
N ALA A 41 -32.55 -23.57 -0.51
CA ALA A 41 -33.20 -22.37 -1.05
C ALA A 41 -34.35 -21.87 -0.14
N ARG A 42 -35.18 -22.79 0.33
CA ARG A 42 -36.31 -22.49 1.25
C ARG A 42 -35.79 -21.89 2.55
N ALA A 43 -34.73 -22.47 3.14
CA ALA A 43 -34.17 -22.00 4.42
C ALA A 43 -33.64 -20.56 4.34
N VAL A 44 -33.08 -20.15 3.20
CA VAL A 44 -32.53 -18.78 3.01
C VAL A 44 -33.44 -17.83 2.23
N LYS A 45 -34.70 -18.26 1.94
CA LYS A 45 -35.69 -17.48 1.17
C LYS A 45 -35.15 -17.07 -0.22
N MET A 46 -34.58 -18.03 -0.95
CA MET A 46 -34.07 -17.89 -2.31
C MET A 46 -34.78 -18.87 -3.27
N SER A 47 -34.60 -18.67 -4.58
CA SER A 47 -35.02 -19.68 -5.55
C SER A 47 -34.00 -20.82 -5.66
N ARG A 48 -34.44 -22.03 -6.02
CA ARG A 48 -33.54 -23.16 -6.32
C ARG A 48 -32.49 -22.77 -7.38
N SER A 49 -32.91 -22.07 -8.42
CA SER A 49 -32.00 -21.67 -9.52
C SER A 49 -30.89 -20.72 -9.04
N GLN A 50 -31.19 -19.82 -8.11
CA GLN A 50 -30.17 -18.94 -7.50
C GLN A 50 -29.14 -19.76 -6.70
N VAL A 51 -29.57 -20.74 -5.88
CA VAL A 51 -28.65 -21.61 -5.16
C VAL A 51 -27.77 -22.39 -6.13
N GLY A 52 -28.39 -23.01 -7.18
CA GLY A 52 -27.63 -23.75 -8.18
C GLY A 52 -26.62 -22.93 -8.96
N ARG A 53 -26.92 -21.66 -9.26
CA ARG A 53 -25.99 -20.74 -9.91
C ARG A 53 -24.84 -20.35 -8.99
N ILE A 54 -25.10 -20.14 -7.70
CA ILE A 54 -24.04 -19.83 -6.69
C ILE A 54 -23.11 -21.03 -6.52
N GLU A 55 -23.66 -22.26 -6.41
CA GLU A 55 -22.86 -23.49 -6.33
C GLU A 55 -21.94 -23.70 -7.55
N LYS A 56 -22.33 -23.20 -8.72
CA LYS A 56 -21.55 -23.27 -9.96
C LYS A 56 -20.65 -22.05 -10.20
N ALA A 57 -20.70 -21.07 -9.29
CA ALA A 57 -20.07 -19.75 -9.49
C ALA A 57 -20.54 -19.03 -10.76
N ASP A 58 -21.76 -19.31 -11.22
CA ASP A 58 -22.39 -18.70 -12.41
C ASP A 58 -23.16 -17.43 -12.01
N VAL A 59 -22.54 -16.62 -11.17
CA VAL A 59 -23.03 -15.31 -10.71
C VAL A 59 -21.82 -14.38 -10.53
N PRO A 60 -21.78 -13.25 -11.21
CA PRO A 60 -20.64 -12.36 -11.15
C PRO A 60 -20.51 -11.64 -9.80
N ASP A 61 -21.62 -11.49 -9.08
CA ASP A 61 -21.68 -10.77 -7.81
C ASP A 61 -22.70 -11.40 -6.87
N VAL A 62 -22.25 -11.76 -5.64
CA VAL A 62 -23.10 -12.29 -4.59
C VAL A 62 -22.76 -11.55 -3.28
N PRO A 63 -23.73 -10.90 -2.63
CA PRO A 63 -23.51 -10.27 -1.33
C PRO A 63 -22.94 -11.25 -0.30
N LEU A 64 -21.90 -10.86 0.42
CA LEU A 64 -21.23 -11.69 1.43
C LEU A 64 -22.22 -12.26 2.46
N ALA A 65 -23.18 -11.43 2.91
CA ALA A 65 -24.21 -11.87 3.84
C ALA A 65 -25.10 -13.00 3.28
N LYS A 66 -25.28 -13.05 1.96
CA LYS A 66 -26.04 -14.13 1.31
C LYS A 66 -25.23 -15.43 1.27
N VAL A 67 -23.94 -15.34 0.97
CA VAL A 67 -23.01 -16.48 1.02
C VAL A 67 -22.93 -17.05 2.44
N ALA A 68 -22.75 -16.20 3.44
CA ALA A 68 -22.69 -16.61 4.85
C ALA A 68 -23.94 -17.36 5.30
N ARG A 69 -25.14 -16.89 4.92
CA ARG A 69 -26.40 -17.59 5.24
C ARG A 69 -26.52 -18.94 4.57
N LEU A 70 -26.11 -19.05 3.30
CA LEU A 70 -26.10 -20.33 2.57
C LEU A 70 -25.18 -21.35 3.23
N LEU A 71 -23.96 -20.93 3.59
CA LEU A 71 -22.99 -21.78 4.27
C LEU A 71 -23.48 -22.20 5.65
N ALA A 72 -24.08 -21.31 6.42
CA ALA A 72 -24.62 -21.63 7.74
C ALA A 72 -25.72 -22.71 7.68
N VAL A 73 -26.60 -22.67 6.68
CA VAL A 73 -27.66 -23.70 6.50
C VAL A 73 -27.09 -25.08 6.25
N VAL A 74 -25.94 -25.18 5.63
CA VAL A 74 -25.23 -26.43 5.42
C VAL A 74 -24.18 -26.70 6.50
N GLY A 75 -24.21 -25.97 7.63
CA GLY A 75 -23.35 -26.19 8.79
C GLY A 75 -21.90 -25.78 8.57
N LEU A 76 -21.65 -24.83 7.69
CA LEU A 76 -20.35 -24.20 7.49
C LEU A 76 -20.37 -22.77 8.04
N GLU A 77 -19.25 -22.32 8.60
CA GLU A 77 -19.04 -20.94 9.03
C GLU A 77 -18.18 -20.18 8.03
N LEU A 78 -18.61 -18.99 7.62
CA LEU A 78 -17.83 -18.13 6.77
C LEU A 78 -16.88 -17.29 7.62
N SER A 79 -15.58 -17.53 7.48
CA SER A 79 -14.53 -16.66 8.00
C SER A 79 -13.88 -15.87 6.86
N ALA A 80 -13.82 -14.54 6.99
CA ALA A 80 -13.20 -13.67 5.99
C ALA A 80 -12.22 -12.72 6.67
N ARG A 81 -11.00 -12.64 6.16
CA ARG A 81 -9.96 -11.71 6.60
C ARG A 81 -9.38 -10.98 5.39
N ALA A 82 -9.10 -9.68 5.57
CA ALA A 82 -8.35 -8.92 4.59
C ALA A 82 -6.86 -9.05 4.90
N TYR A 83 -6.09 -9.40 3.89
CA TYR A 83 -4.63 -9.45 3.95
C TYR A 83 -4.04 -8.35 3.06
N PRO A 84 -2.89 -7.78 3.42
CA PRO A 84 -2.16 -6.90 2.50
C PRO A 84 -1.84 -7.68 1.21
N ALA A 85 -2.39 -7.24 0.09
CA ALA A 85 -2.21 -7.88 -1.20
C ALA A 85 -1.78 -6.83 -2.23
N GLY A 86 -0.48 -6.75 -2.47
CA GLY A 86 0.11 -5.80 -3.40
C GLY A 86 0.05 -4.34 -2.91
N PRO A 87 0.62 -3.41 -3.67
CA PRO A 87 0.62 -2.01 -3.30
C PRO A 87 -0.80 -1.42 -3.40
N PRO A 88 -1.34 -0.83 -2.31
CA PRO A 88 -2.64 -0.16 -2.36
C PRO A 88 -2.63 1.02 -3.34
N ILE A 89 -3.82 1.55 -3.69
CA ILE A 89 -3.93 2.73 -4.59
C ILE A 89 -3.09 3.91 -4.06
N ARG A 90 -2.93 4.02 -2.74
CA ARG A 90 -2.02 4.99 -2.11
C ARG A 90 -0.56 4.81 -2.55
N ASP A 91 -0.11 3.57 -2.71
CA ASP A 91 1.26 3.27 -3.12
C ASP A 91 1.51 3.64 -4.59
N ALA A 92 0.48 3.69 -5.44
CA ALA A 92 0.62 4.16 -6.80
C ALA A 92 1.01 5.66 -6.85
N ALA A 93 0.35 6.50 -6.03
CA ALA A 93 0.67 7.92 -5.93
C ALA A 93 2.04 8.14 -5.27
N HIS A 94 2.35 7.37 -4.23
CA HIS A 94 3.63 7.36 -3.54
C HIS A 94 4.76 6.95 -4.48
N ARG A 95 4.60 5.86 -5.21
CA ARG A 95 5.56 5.39 -6.21
C ARG A 95 5.75 6.39 -7.34
N ALA A 96 4.66 6.99 -7.84
CA ALA A 96 4.75 8.04 -8.85
C ALA A 96 5.50 9.28 -8.35
N LEU A 97 5.39 9.61 -7.06
CA LEU A 97 6.15 10.69 -6.43
C LEU A 97 7.66 10.37 -6.42
N LEU A 98 8.03 9.16 -5.98
CA LEU A 98 9.41 8.69 -5.99
C LEU A 98 9.98 8.63 -7.42
N ASP A 99 9.21 8.16 -8.40
CA ASP A 99 9.63 8.10 -9.81
C ASP A 99 9.87 9.50 -10.40
N ARG A 100 9.02 10.50 -10.06
CA ARG A 100 9.25 11.89 -10.47
C ARG A 100 10.52 12.46 -9.86
N PHE A 101 10.74 12.22 -8.57
CA PHE A 101 11.96 12.64 -7.89
C PHE A 101 13.20 12.00 -8.47
N ARG A 102 13.16 10.68 -8.73
CA ARG A 102 14.26 9.93 -9.34
C ARG A 102 14.72 10.52 -10.67
N LYS A 103 13.80 11.02 -11.50
CA LYS A 103 14.11 11.66 -12.78
C LYS A 103 14.90 12.96 -12.63
N ARG A 104 14.89 13.57 -11.43
CA ARG A 104 15.60 14.81 -11.11
C ARG A 104 16.96 14.58 -10.44
N VAL A 105 17.28 13.34 -10.14
CA VAL A 105 18.54 12.92 -9.50
C VAL A 105 19.48 12.37 -10.57
N ALA A 106 20.75 12.73 -10.49
CA ALA A 106 21.75 12.28 -11.46
C ALA A 106 21.87 10.75 -11.52
N PRO A 107 22.16 10.17 -12.71
CA PRO A 107 22.32 8.72 -12.87
C PRO A 107 23.45 8.09 -12.05
N ALA A 108 24.37 8.89 -11.55
CA ALA A 108 25.48 8.44 -10.71
C ALA A 108 25.02 7.87 -9.36
N PHE A 109 23.78 8.17 -8.94
CA PHE A 109 23.24 7.64 -7.70
C PHE A 109 22.59 6.27 -7.92
N ALA A 110 23.02 5.28 -7.14
CA ALA A 110 22.34 3.98 -7.04
C ALA A 110 21.09 4.10 -6.18
N TRP A 111 20.00 3.43 -6.57
CA TRP A 111 18.70 3.46 -5.90
C TRP A 111 18.35 2.10 -5.33
N ARG A 112 17.92 2.10 -4.06
CA ARG A 112 17.30 0.96 -3.41
C ARG A 112 15.96 1.39 -2.81
N PHE A 113 14.91 0.62 -3.03
CA PHE A 113 13.56 0.91 -2.53
C PHE A 113 13.22 0.01 -1.34
N GLU A 114 12.34 0.50 -0.47
CA GLU A 114 11.85 -0.23 0.71
C GLU A 114 13.00 -0.83 1.53
N VAL A 115 13.95 0.04 1.93
CA VAL A 115 15.16 -0.39 2.62
C VAL A 115 14.90 -0.54 4.11
N PRO A 116 14.90 -1.77 4.68
CA PRO A 116 14.71 -1.99 6.10
C PRO A 116 15.79 -1.31 6.94
N LEU A 117 15.45 -0.93 8.18
CA LEU A 117 16.41 -0.34 9.12
C LEU A 117 17.47 -1.36 9.63
N GLY A 118 17.25 -2.65 9.40
CA GLY A 118 18.20 -3.72 9.72
C GLY A 118 18.16 -4.22 11.16
N LEU A 119 17.19 -3.77 11.96
CA LEU A 119 16.97 -4.26 13.32
C LEU A 119 16.10 -5.53 13.32
N ILE A 120 16.48 -6.51 14.14
CA ILE A 120 15.72 -7.77 14.24
C ILE A 120 14.30 -7.50 14.74
N GLY A 121 13.28 -7.94 13.99
CA GLY A 121 11.86 -7.75 14.33
C GLY A 121 11.29 -6.37 14.00
N ASP A 122 12.09 -5.45 13.46
CA ASP A 122 11.65 -4.12 13.04
C ASP A 122 11.11 -4.16 11.60
N GLN A 123 9.87 -3.74 11.41
CA GLN A 123 9.24 -3.66 10.10
C GLN A 123 9.37 -2.28 9.43
N ARG A 124 10.04 -1.33 10.10
CA ARG A 124 10.26 0.01 9.54
C ARG A 124 11.28 -0.06 8.41
N ALA A 125 11.00 0.66 7.35
CA ALA A 125 11.88 0.79 6.19
C ALA A 125 11.87 2.25 5.70
N TRP A 126 12.96 2.68 5.08
CA TRP A 126 12.98 3.88 4.26
C TRP A 126 12.30 3.61 2.91
N ASP A 127 11.51 4.55 2.40
CA ASP A 127 10.84 4.38 1.09
C ASP A 127 11.86 4.21 -0.05
N ALA A 128 12.98 4.93 0.04
CA ALA A 128 14.15 4.67 -0.77
C ALA A 128 15.44 5.07 -0.04
N VAL A 129 16.56 4.50 -0.47
CA VAL A 129 17.91 4.96 -0.14
C VAL A 129 18.65 5.20 -1.44
N VAL A 130 19.29 6.35 -1.55
CA VAL A 130 20.08 6.79 -2.70
C VAL A 130 21.55 6.81 -2.28
N GLU A 131 22.41 6.18 -3.06
CA GLU A 131 23.80 5.96 -2.67
C GLU A 131 24.76 6.50 -3.74
N VAL A 132 25.81 7.22 -3.29
CA VAL A 132 26.94 7.61 -4.12
C VAL A 132 28.23 7.47 -3.32
N GLY A 133 29.15 6.62 -3.76
CA GLY A 133 30.33 6.25 -2.99
C GLY A 133 29.93 5.66 -1.63
N VAL A 134 30.39 6.28 -0.54
CA VAL A 134 30.08 5.88 0.82
C VAL A 134 28.88 6.63 1.44
N VAL A 135 28.36 7.62 0.72
CA VAL A 135 27.26 8.46 1.20
C VAL A 135 25.92 7.80 0.92
N ARG A 136 25.10 7.66 1.97
CA ARG A 136 23.76 7.08 1.91
C ARG A 136 22.73 8.14 2.31
N ILE A 137 21.79 8.40 1.44
CA ILE A 137 20.75 9.40 1.61
C ILE A 137 19.40 8.67 1.66
N ALA A 138 18.71 8.77 2.79
CA ALA A 138 17.36 8.20 2.91
C ALA A 138 16.33 9.15 2.28
N VAL A 139 15.35 8.58 1.61
CA VAL A 139 14.19 9.30 1.07
C VAL A 139 12.93 8.78 1.77
N GLU A 140 12.18 9.69 2.35
CA GLU A 140 10.86 9.44 2.92
C GLU A 140 9.85 10.26 2.15
N ALA A 141 8.88 9.62 1.52
CA ALA A 141 7.94 10.27 0.61
C ALA A 141 6.53 10.35 1.24
N GLU A 142 5.92 11.51 1.19
CA GLU A 142 4.56 11.76 1.66
C GLU A 142 3.71 12.41 0.57
N THR A 143 2.71 11.71 0.10
CA THR A 143 1.76 12.26 -0.87
C THR A 143 0.83 13.29 -0.25
N ARG A 144 0.52 13.13 1.05
CA ARG A 144 -0.32 14.06 1.81
C ARG A 144 0.15 14.12 3.27
N LEU A 145 0.75 15.22 3.63
CA LEU A 145 1.13 15.53 5.00
C LEU A 145 -0.14 15.73 5.84
N ARG A 146 -0.26 15.03 6.97
CA ARG A 146 -1.44 15.11 7.86
C ARG A 146 -1.07 15.62 9.24
N ASP A 147 -0.01 15.09 9.81
CA ASP A 147 0.47 15.40 11.14
C ASP A 147 2.00 15.57 11.09
N VAL A 148 2.42 16.83 11.21
CA VAL A 148 3.84 17.22 11.18
C VAL A 148 4.60 16.62 12.36
N GLN A 149 4.01 16.64 13.57
CA GLN A 149 4.68 16.14 14.76
C GLN A 149 4.86 14.61 14.72
N ALA A 150 3.84 13.88 14.25
CA ALA A 150 3.95 12.43 14.08
C ALA A 150 5.01 12.08 13.04
N LEU A 151 5.09 12.85 11.94
CA LEU A 151 6.14 12.70 10.93
C LEU A 151 7.53 12.95 11.53
N GLN A 152 7.72 14.04 12.27
CA GLN A 152 8.99 14.35 12.92
C GLN A 152 9.44 13.24 13.87
N ARG A 153 8.53 12.77 14.75
CA ARG A 153 8.84 11.63 15.65
C ARG A 153 9.24 10.38 14.88
N ARG A 154 8.56 10.07 13.77
CA ARG A 154 8.87 8.92 12.91
C ARG A 154 10.24 9.06 12.26
N LEU A 155 10.56 10.22 11.70
CA LEU A 155 11.86 10.50 11.09
C LEU A 155 13.00 10.46 12.11
N ALA A 156 12.81 11.08 13.28
CA ALA A 156 13.77 11.06 14.35
C ALA A 156 14.08 9.63 14.83
N SER A 157 13.03 8.81 15.00
CA SER A 157 13.18 7.40 15.36
C SER A 157 13.94 6.62 14.28
N LYS A 158 13.59 6.76 13.00
CA LYS A 158 14.30 6.10 11.90
C LYS A 158 15.77 6.52 11.80
N ARG A 159 16.07 7.83 11.96
CA ARG A 159 17.44 8.35 11.92
C ARG A 159 18.30 7.80 13.06
N ARG A 160 17.76 7.79 14.27
CA ARG A 160 18.46 7.23 15.45
C ARG A 160 18.84 5.78 15.23
N ASP A 161 17.92 4.99 14.65
CA ASP A 161 18.05 3.55 14.50
C ASP A 161 18.75 3.14 13.18
N ALA A 162 19.12 4.09 12.34
CA ALA A 162 19.85 3.89 11.08
C ALA A 162 21.09 4.81 10.96
N PRO A 163 22.13 4.58 11.77
CA PRO A 163 23.30 5.48 11.88
C PRO A 163 24.12 5.60 10.59
N GLY A 164 23.94 4.67 9.62
CA GLY A 164 24.62 4.73 8.33
C GLY A 164 23.99 5.68 7.31
N ILE A 165 22.91 6.42 7.67
CA ILE A 165 22.28 7.42 6.80
C ILE A 165 22.92 8.80 7.04
N SER A 166 23.53 9.37 5.98
CA SER A 166 24.22 10.65 6.02
C SER A 166 23.25 11.85 5.97
N ALA A 167 22.16 11.71 5.24
CA ALA A 167 21.13 12.74 5.09
C ALA A 167 19.74 12.15 4.84
N VAL A 168 18.68 12.89 5.16
CA VAL A 168 17.30 12.51 4.90
C VAL A 168 16.64 13.55 3.99
N VAL A 169 16.04 13.08 2.91
CA VAL A 169 15.17 13.85 2.03
C VAL A 169 13.72 13.54 2.40
N LEU A 170 13.01 14.50 2.98
CA LEU A 170 11.57 14.44 3.08
C LEU A 170 10.97 14.92 1.76
N LEU A 171 10.44 13.99 0.98
CA LEU A 171 9.84 14.25 -0.32
C LEU A 171 8.33 14.41 -0.18
N LEU A 172 7.83 15.62 -0.34
CA LEU A 172 6.40 15.92 -0.30
C LEU A 172 5.83 16.10 -1.71
N ALA A 173 4.68 15.51 -1.97
CA ALA A 173 3.97 15.81 -3.22
C ALA A 173 3.59 17.30 -3.27
N ASP A 174 3.84 17.94 -4.40
CA ASP A 174 3.58 19.37 -4.62
C ASP A 174 2.09 19.64 -4.84
N THR A 175 1.33 19.61 -3.74
CA THR A 175 -0.13 19.83 -3.69
C THR A 175 -0.44 21.14 -2.96
N ARG A 176 -1.60 21.73 -3.26
CA ARG A 176 -2.09 22.91 -2.52
C ARG A 176 -2.13 22.66 -1.00
N HIS A 177 -2.56 21.47 -0.59
CA HIS A 177 -2.62 21.06 0.81
C HIS A 177 -1.22 21.05 1.46
N ASN A 178 -0.26 20.36 0.87
CA ASN A 178 1.10 20.27 1.41
C ASN A 178 1.80 21.64 1.41
N ARG A 179 1.59 22.46 0.38
CA ARG A 179 2.12 23.84 0.35
C ARG A 179 1.56 24.69 1.49
N LEU A 180 0.26 24.58 1.80
CA LEU A 180 -0.35 25.29 2.91
C LEU A 180 0.25 24.86 4.25
N LEU A 181 0.31 23.55 4.51
CA LEU A 181 0.92 23.04 5.74
C LEU A 181 2.41 23.42 5.86
N MET A 182 3.15 23.45 4.76
CA MET A 182 4.55 23.90 4.77
C MET A 182 4.69 25.41 5.06
N ARG A 183 3.69 26.23 4.78
CA ARG A 183 3.67 27.65 5.18
C ARG A 183 3.38 27.78 6.67
N GLU A 184 2.43 27.01 7.20
CA GLU A 184 1.98 27.08 8.59
C GLU A 184 2.95 26.41 9.57
N HIS A 185 3.52 25.26 9.18
CA HIS A 185 4.30 24.41 10.08
C HIS A 185 5.71 24.09 9.55
N GLY A 186 6.11 24.62 8.40
CA GLY A 186 7.39 24.28 7.77
C GLY A 186 8.61 24.67 8.60
N GLU A 187 8.49 25.65 9.50
CA GLU A 187 9.58 26.07 10.38
C GLU A 187 9.99 24.95 11.34
N ALA A 188 9.01 24.25 11.91
CA ALA A 188 9.27 23.08 12.75
C ALA A 188 10.00 21.96 11.98
N LEU A 189 9.61 21.69 10.72
CA LEU A 189 10.30 20.71 9.88
C LEU A 189 11.72 21.15 9.51
N ARG A 190 11.95 22.44 9.28
CA ARG A 190 13.30 22.96 8.96
C ARG A 190 14.27 22.91 10.14
N ALA A 191 13.77 22.86 11.37
CA ALA A 191 14.64 22.66 12.54
C ALA A 191 15.36 21.30 12.46
N ASP A 192 14.68 20.24 12.00
CA ASP A 192 15.24 18.90 11.85
C ASP A 192 15.84 18.64 10.46
N LEU A 193 15.39 19.38 9.45
CA LEU A 193 15.72 19.22 8.02
C LEU A 193 16.12 20.58 7.44
N PRO A 194 17.26 21.14 7.86
CA PRO A 194 17.61 22.54 7.63
C PRO A 194 18.04 22.87 6.19
N GLU A 195 18.46 21.88 5.39
CA GLU A 195 18.93 22.18 4.05
C GLU A 195 17.78 22.63 3.13
N PRO A 196 17.92 23.80 2.46
CA PRO A 196 16.90 24.24 1.53
C PRO A 196 16.71 23.25 0.37
N GLY A 197 15.46 22.87 0.10
CA GLY A 197 15.12 21.84 -0.90
C GLY A 197 15.66 22.16 -2.30
N VAL A 198 15.81 23.44 -2.65
CA VAL A 198 16.40 23.86 -3.93
C VAL A 198 17.90 23.52 -3.99
N HIS A 199 18.64 23.75 -2.91
CA HIS A 199 20.07 23.40 -2.84
C HIS A 199 20.28 21.89 -2.85
N LEU A 200 19.48 21.17 -2.07
CA LEU A 200 19.48 19.72 -2.03
C LEU A 200 19.21 19.10 -3.40
N LEU A 201 18.18 19.57 -4.10
CA LEU A 201 17.85 19.11 -5.46
C LEU A 201 18.97 19.40 -6.46
N ARG A 202 19.57 20.58 -6.37
CA ARG A 202 20.68 20.96 -7.24
C ARG A 202 21.89 20.06 -7.02
N ALA A 203 22.26 19.81 -5.75
CA ALA A 203 23.35 18.89 -5.43
C ALA A 203 23.09 17.49 -6.01
N LEU A 204 21.89 16.94 -5.80
CA LEU A 204 21.51 15.63 -6.33
C LEU A 204 21.48 15.58 -7.86
N ALA A 205 21.04 16.66 -8.52
CA ALA A 205 21.04 16.77 -9.99
C ALA A 205 22.47 16.84 -10.55
N ASP A 206 23.39 17.49 -9.82
CA ASP A 206 24.80 17.60 -10.18
C ASP A 206 25.63 16.32 -9.84
N GLY A 207 25.00 15.27 -9.33
CA GLY A 207 25.69 14.04 -8.91
C GLY A 207 26.48 14.16 -7.61
N LYS A 208 26.19 15.17 -6.80
CA LYS A 208 26.88 15.46 -5.53
C LYS A 208 25.98 15.12 -4.35
N PRO A 209 26.54 14.63 -3.23
CA PRO A 209 25.76 14.48 -2.00
C PRO A 209 25.31 15.84 -1.49
N PRO A 210 24.09 15.94 -0.91
CA PRO A 210 23.63 17.14 -0.25
C PRO A 210 24.43 17.40 1.04
N LEU A 211 24.47 18.64 1.49
CA LEU A 211 25.19 19.03 2.72
C LEU A 211 24.46 18.58 3.99
N GLY A 212 23.15 18.36 3.90
CA GLY A 212 22.33 17.98 5.04
C GLY A 212 20.98 17.40 4.63
N SER A 213 20.11 17.24 5.63
CA SER A 213 18.73 16.80 5.44
C SER A 213 17.83 17.97 5.07
N GLY A 214 16.84 17.74 4.20
CA GLY A 214 15.95 18.79 3.75
C GLY A 214 14.60 18.31 3.26
N VAL A 215 13.69 19.28 3.02
CA VAL A 215 12.34 19.02 2.49
C VAL A 215 12.29 19.42 1.01
N VAL A 216 11.78 18.53 0.18
CA VAL A 216 11.60 18.76 -1.26
C VAL A 216 10.14 18.63 -1.63
N LEU A 217 9.58 19.61 -2.34
CA LEU A 217 8.27 19.52 -3.00
C LEU A 217 8.48 19.06 -4.46
N ALA A 218 7.76 17.97 -4.88
CA ALA A 218 7.92 17.38 -6.22
C ALA A 218 6.61 16.82 -6.82
#